data_595da97f546c73cce144afe65e846842
#
_entry.id   595da97f546c73cce144afe65e846842
#
_cell.length_a   1.000
_cell.length_b   1.000
_cell.length_c   1.000
_cell.angle_alpha   90.00
_cell.angle_beta   90.00
_cell.angle_gamma   90.00
#
_symmetry.space_group_name_H-M   'P 1'
#
loop_
_entity.id
_entity.type
_entity.pdbx_description
1 polymer ?
#
loop_
_entity_poly.entity_id
_entity_poly.type
_entity_poly.pdbx_seq_one_letter_code
_entity_poly.pdbx_strand_id
1 'polypeptide(L)'
;MGLVRERWAHHNTDISEAKDDNLNLVRHASRRQQRTPTPVTDQCGPNSSPFFLARCIAVAMGIRFIVMVIIGSAVVINSLFNQGAPISLKGNYCGPCPPNWLCYRNYCYQFFDENKSWYQSQASCMSYNATLLKIYNREEQDFLKLVKSYHWMGLRILTNKSWQWEDGSILSSDIVSIVEMQGGNCAVYGSNFKGYTENCSTPNTYICMKRTV
;
A
#
# COMPACT_ATOMS: atom_id res chain seq x y z
N MET A 1 -7.04 34.31 -0.43
CA MET A 1 -6.94 33.11 0.41
C MET A 1 -8.24 32.30 0.51
N GLY A 2 -9.40 32.78 0.06
CA GLY A 2 -10.69 32.07 0.12
C GLY A 2 -11.04 31.16 -1.07
N LEU A 3 -10.59 31.50 -2.26
CA LEU A 3 -11.02 30.86 -3.51
C LEU A 3 -10.44 29.46 -3.79
N VAL A 4 -9.31 29.11 -3.19
CA VAL A 4 -8.68 27.78 -3.40
C VAL A 4 -9.31 26.73 -2.50
N ARG A 5 -9.91 27.11 -1.36
CA ARG A 5 -10.55 26.20 -0.41
C ARG A 5 -11.91 25.70 -0.91
N GLU A 6 -12.64 26.51 -1.66
CA GLU A 6 -13.96 26.15 -2.17
C GLU A 6 -13.88 25.15 -3.34
N ARG A 7 -12.81 25.17 -4.15
CA ARG A 7 -12.66 24.25 -5.28
C ARG A 7 -12.36 22.80 -4.83
N TRP A 8 -11.83 22.62 -3.62
CA TRP A 8 -11.59 21.27 -3.04
C TRP A 8 -12.85 20.66 -2.42
N ALA A 9 -13.75 21.49 -1.91
CA ALA A 9 -15.02 21.01 -1.35
C ALA A 9 -15.95 20.46 -2.46
N HIS A 10 -15.98 21.11 -3.63
CA HIS A 10 -16.81 20.66 -4.76
C HIS A 10 -16.31 19.34 -5.40
N HIS A 11 -14.99 19.10 -5.42
CA HIS A 11 -14.48 17.87 -6.03
C HIS A 11 -14.68 16.63 -5.16
N ASN A 12 -14.76 16.79 -3.84
CA ASN A 12 -15.03 15.68 -2.93
C ASN A 12 -16.52 15.29 -2.84
N THR A 13 -17.44 16.20 -3.15
CA THR A 13 -18.87 15.89 -3.21
C THR A 13 -19.24 15.07 -4.44
N ASP A 14 -18.61 15.35 -5.59
CA ASP A 14 -18.88 14.62 -6.83
C ASP A 14 -18.40 13.15 -6.78
N ILE A 15 -17.36 12.85 -5.97
CA ILE A 15 -16.84 11.47 -5.82
C ILE A 15 -17.71 10.64 -4.86
N SER A 16 -18.41 11.28 -3.91
CA SER A 16 -19.30 10.57 -2.97
C SER A 16 -20.64 10.20 -3.61
N GLU A 17 -21.20 11.05 -4.48
CA GLU A 17 -22.42 10.76 -5.20
C GLU A 17 -22.26 9.63 -6.23
N ALA A 18 -21.15 9.59 -6.95
CA ALA A 18 -20.88 8.52 -7.92
C ALA A 18 -20.69 7.13 -7.28
N LYS A 19 -20.41 7.08 -5.96
CA LYS A 19 -20.21 5.82 -5.25
C LYS A 19 -21.52 5.22 -4.74
N ASP A 20 -22.50 6.04 -4.43
CA ASP A 20 -23.80 5.58 -3.92
C ASP A 20 -24.71 5.06 -5.04
N ASP A 21 -24.61 5.61 -6.26
CA ASP A 21 -25.36 5.12 -7.42
C ASP A 21 -24.89 3.72 -7.87
N ASN A 22 -23.62 3.38 -7.67
CA ASN A 22 -23.09 2.04 -8.02
C ASN A 22 -23.51 0.96 -7.01
N LEU A 23 -23.76 1.34 -5.74
CA LEU A 23 -24.24 0.39 -4.72
C LEU A 23 -25.71 0.01 -4.92
N ASN A 24 -26.52 0.89 -5.47
CA ASN A 24 -27.94 0.63 -5.71
C ASN A 24 -28.18 -0.25 -6.95
N LEU A 25 -27.31 -0.16 -7.98
CA LEU A 25 -27.42 -1.05 -9.13
C LEU A 25 -27.11 -2.52 -8.80
N VAL A 26 -26.18 -2.76 -7.88
CA VAL A 26 -25.81 -4.12 -7.46
C VAL A 26 -26.90 -4.77 -6.60
N ARG A 27 -27.71 -3.97 -5.86
CA ARG A 27 -28.81 -4.51 -5.04
C ARG A 27 -30.02 -4.96 -5.85
N HIS A 28 -30.27 -4.39 -7.03
CA HIS A 28 -31.42 -4.79 -7.87
C HIS A 28 -31.13 -6.02 -8.74
N ALA A 29 -29.88 -6.33 -9.03
CA ALA A 29 -29.51 -7.52 -9.82
C ALA A 29 -29.53 -8.83 -9.01
N SER A 30 -29.48 -8.79 -7.68
CA SER A 30 -29.40 -9.97 -6.82
C SER A 30 -30.78 -10.56 -6.44
N ARG A 31 -31.90 -10.03 -6.93
CA ARG A 31 -33.23 -10.50 -6.54
C ARG A 31 -33.95 -11.38 -7.57
N ARG A 32 -33.25 -11.85 -8.58
CA ARG A 32 -33.82 -12.76 -9.59
C ARG A 32 -32.90 -13.93 -9.85
N GLN A 33 -32.87 -14.89 -8.93
CA GLN A 33 -32.69 -16.33 -9.15
C GLN A 33 -32.38 -17.06 -7.84
N GLN A 34 -33.35 -17.09 -6.95
CA GLN A 34 -33.42 -18.14 -5.95
C GLN A 34 -34.35 -19.22 -6.51
N ARG A 35 -33.79 -20.09 -7.34
CA ARG A 35 -34.34 -21.45 -7.49
C ARG A 35 -33.60 -22.29 -6.47
N THR A 36 -34.31 -22.66 -5.46
CA THR A 36 -33.94 -23.66 -4.48
C THR A 36 -33.67 -24.98 -5.19
N PRO A 37 -32.51 -25.59 -5.00
CA PRO A 37 -32.41 -27.05 -5.26
C PRO A 37 -33.14 -27.73 -4.12
N THR A 38 -34.19 -28.44 -4.46
CA THR A 38 -34.84 -29.39 -3.57
C THR A 38 -33.80 -30.41 -3.08
N PRO A 39 -33.75 -30.70 -1.78
CA PRO A 39 -32.95 -31.79 -1.30
C PRO A 39 -33.55 -33.07 -1.88
N VAL A 40 -32.77 -33.83 -2.63
CA VAL A 40 -33.08 -35.22 -2.95
C VAL A 40 -33.05 -35.97 -1.63
N THR A 41 -34.23 -36.12 -1.05
CA THR A 41 -34.42 -37.00 0.06
C THR A 41 -34.45 -38.42 -0.52
N ASP A 42 -33.32 -39.12 -0.46
CA ASP A 42 -33.33 -40.56 -0.60
C ASP A 42 -34.24 -41.14 0.48
N GLN A 43 -35.46 -41.51 0.08
CA GLN A 43 -36.37 -42.26 0.89
C GLN A 43 -35.79 -43.67 1.07
N CYS A 44 -35.06 -43.81 2.17
CA CYS A 44 -34.76 -45.13 2.70
C CYS A 44 -36.07 -45.70 3.30
N GLY A 45 -36.70 -46.66 2.61
CA GLY A 45 -37.96 -47.25 3.03
C GLY A 45 -37.82 -48.02 4.37
N PRO A 46 -38.95 -48.23 5.09
CA PRO A 46 -38.97 -48.67 6.49
C PRO A 46 -38.65 -50.17 6.74
N ASN A 47 -37.99 -50.86 5.81
CA ASN A 47 -37.67 -52.30 5.93
C ASN A 47 -36.17 -52.63 5.75
N SER A 48 -35.26 -51.74 6.11
CA SER A 48 -33.83 -52.06 6.11
C SER A 48 -33.46 -52.64 7.47
N SER A 49 -32.84 -53.84 7.43
CA SER A 49 -32.31 -54.52 8.62
C SER A 49 -31.38 -53.60 9.40
N PRO A 50 -31.33 -53.69 10.76
CA PRO A 50 -30.52 -52.79 11.59
C PRO A 50 -29.04 -52.75 11.19
N PHE A 51 -28.54 -53.78 10.52
CA PHE A 51 -27.18 -53.81 9.97
C PHE A 51 -26.97 -52.89 8.77
N PHE A 52 -28.00 -52.65 7.96
CA PHE A 52 -27.91 -51.72 6.82
C PHE A 52 -27.83 -50.27 7.29
N LEU A 53 -28.62 -49.90 8.29
CA LEU A 53 -28.64 -48.57 8.88
C LEU A 53 -27.29 -48.24 9.57
N ALA A 54 -26.76 -49.21 10.33
CA ALA A 54 -25.45 -49.07 10.97
C ALA A 54 -24.32 -48.92 9.94
N ARG A 55 -24.40 -49.62 8.81
CA ARG A 55 -23.41 -49.51 7.73
C ARG A 55 -23.48 -48.17 6.99
N CYS A 56 -24.69 -47.63 6.74
CA CYS A 56 -24.88 -46.31 6.15
C CYS A 56 -24.37 -45.20 7.08
N ILE A 57 -24.62 -45.28 8.40
CA ILE A 57 -24.11 -44.33 9.38
C ILE A 57 -22.59 -44.40 9.44
N ALA A 58 -22.00 -45.58 9.45
CA ALA A 58 -20.54 -45.73 9.49
C ALA A 58 -19.86 -45.14 8.23
N VAL A 59 -20.46 -45.38 7.04
CA VAL A 59 -19.95 -44.76 5.79
C VAL A 59 -20.09 -43.24 5.80
N ALA A 60 -21.24 -42.73 6.24
CA ALA A 60 -21.44 -41.26 6.33
C ALA A 60 -20.47 -40.61 7.32
N MET A 61 -20.21 -41.22 8.45
CA MET A 61 -19.23 -40.77 9.43
C MET A 61 -17.79 -40.82 8.86
N GLY A 62 -17.47 -41.89 8.14
CA GLY A 62 -16.18 -42.04 7.46
C GLY A 62 -15.95 -40.95 6.42
N ILE A 63 -16.94 -40.67 5.58
CA ILE A 63 -16.85 -39.60 4.57
C ILE A 63 -16.65 -38.23 5.25
N ARG A 64 -17.44 -37.93 6.31
CA ARG A 64 -17.27 -36.69 7.06
C ARG A 64 -15.86 -36.54 7.66
N PHE A 65 -15.33 -37.61 8.21
CA PHE A 65 -13.98 -37.62 8.77
C PHE A 65 -12.94 -37.36 7.70
N ILE A 66 -13.02 -37.98 6.53
CA ILE A 66 -12.10 -37.78 5.41
C ILE A 66 -12.18 -36.31 4.93
N VAL A 67 -13.37 -35.75 4.78
CA VAL A 67 -13.54 -34.35 4.37
C VAL A 67 -12.89 -33.38 5.39
N MET A 68 -13.10 -33.65 6.69
CA MET A 68 -12.48 -32.84 7.75
C MET A 68 -10.95 -32.93 7.75
N VAL A 69 -10.40 -34.11 7.50
CA VAL A 69 -8.94 -34.32 7.38
C VAL A 69 -8.39 -33.57 6.16
N ILE A 70 -9.08 -33.63 5.03
CA ILE A 70 -8.66 -32.91 3.80
C ILE A 70 -8.70 -31.40 4.03
N ILE A 71 -9.79 -30.87 4.61
CA ILE A 71 -9.90 -29.44 4.91
C ILE A 71 -8.84 -29.03 5.95
N GLY A 72 -8.67 -29.80 7.01
CA GLY A 72 -7.67 -29.55 8.03
C GLY A 72 -6.24 -29.55 7.49
N SER A 73 -5.90 -30.54 6.65
CA SER A 73 -4.60 -30.60 5.99
C SER A 73 -4.38 -29.43 5.02
N ALA A 74 -5.41 -29.04 4.25
CA ALA A 74 -5.33 -27.90 3.36
C ALA A 74 -5.10 -26.58 4.12
N VAL A 75 -5.76 -26.41 5.27
CA VAL A 75 -5.57 -25.23 6.14
C VAL A 75 -4.17 -25.22 6.75
N VAL A 76 -3.68 -26.37 7.25
CA VAL A 76 -2.32 -26.49 7.79
C VAL A 76 -1.27 -26.23 6.71
N ILE A 77 -1.45 -26.82 5.53
CA ILE A 77 -0.57 -26.60 4.39
C ILE A 77 -0.57 -25.12 4.00
N ASN A 78 -1.75 -24.52 3.86
CA ASN A 78 -1.84 -23.07 3.58
C ASN A 78 -1.20 -22.20 4.68
N SER A 79 -1.35 -22.58 5.94
CA SER A 79 -0.70 -21.87 7.05
C SER A 79 0.81 -22.05 7.03
N LEU A 80 1.32 -23.23 6.70
CA LEU A 80 2.76 -23.47 6.58
C LEU A 80 3.36 -22.78 5.36
N PHE A 81 2.63 -22.72 4.24
CA PHE A 81 3.07 -21.99 3.05
C PHE A 81 2.87 -20.47 3.17
N ASN A 82 1.89 -20.00 3.97
CA ASN A 82 1.69 -18.58 4.28
C ASN A 82 2.48 -18.09 5.50
N GLN A 83 3.11 -18.96 6.29
CA GLN A 83 4.11 -18.53 7.26
C GLN A 83 5.37 -18.14 6.50
N GLY A 84 5.32 -16.92 5.94
CA GLY A 84 6.50 -16.11 5.69
C GLY A 84 7.68 -16.86 5.06
N ALA A 85 7.51 -17.46 3.89
CA ALA A 85 8.60 -17.31 2.96
C ALA A 85 8.77 -15.79 2.82
N PRO A 86 9.91 -15.20 3.22
CA PRO A 86 10.19 -13.85 2.81
C PRO A 86 9.98 -13.87 1.29
N ILE A 87 9.13 -12.97 0.80
CA ILE A 87 8.94 -12.81 -0.64
C ILE A 87 10.36 -12.55 -1.15
N SER A 88 11.04 -13.59 -1.53
CA SER A 88 12.28 -13.52 -2.25
C SER A 88 11.90 -13.01 -3.63
N LEU A 89 11.65 -11.72 -3.72
CA LEU A 89 11.68 -10.98 -4.94
C LEU A 89 13.09 -11.23 -5.50
N LYS A 90 13.14 -12.19 -6.40
CA LYS A 90 14.31 -12.61 -7.14
C LYS A 90 15.00 -11.35 -7.67
N GLY A 91 16.10 -10.94 -7.01
CA GLY A 91 16.95 -9.86 -7.48
C GLY A 91 17.16 -8.65 -6.58
N ASN A 92 16.50 -8.52 -5.43
CA ASN A 92 16.69 -7.36 -4.56
C ASN A 92 17.15 -7.80 -3.17
N TYR A 93 18.45 -8.10 -3.05
CA TYR A 93 19.08 -8.20 -1.74
C TYR A 93 18.98 -6.83 -1.09
N CYS A 94 18.13 -6.75 -0.07
CA CYS A 94 18.04 -5.58 0.76
C CYS A 94 18.99 -5.79 1.93
N GLY A 95 20.03 -4.96 2.04
CA GLY A 95 20.95 -4.99 3.15
C GLY A 95 20.26 -4.65 4.49
N PRO A 96 20.98 -4.74 5.62
CA PRO A 96 20.38 -4.47 6.92
C PRO A 96 19.98 -3.01 7.07
N CYS A 97 18.67 -2.78 7.24
CA CYS A 97 18.13 -1.48 7.63
C CYS A 97 17.92 -1.41 9.14
N PRO A 98 17.90 -0.22 9.73
CA PRO A 98 17.49 -0.05 11.12
C PRO A 98 16.07 -0.59 11.34
N PRO A 99 15.72 -0.95 12.61
CA PRO A 99 14.36 -1.35 12.95
C PRO A 99 13.34 -0.30 12.49
N ASN A 100 12.22 -0.77 11.94
CA ASN A 100 11.11 0.05 11.44
C ASN A 100 11.41 0.89 10.17
N TRP A 101 12.55 0.71 9.53
CA TRP A 101 12.84 1.30 8.23
C TRP A 101 12.42 0.34 7.12
N LEU A 102 11.76 0.88 6.09
CA LEU A 102 11.42 0.13 4.89
C LEU A 102 12.70 -0.12 4.08
N CYS A 103 13.04 -1.37 3.89
CA CYS A 103 14.12 -1.75 2.99
C CYS A 103 13.59 -1.93 1.57
N TYR A 104 14.16 -1.19 0.64
CA TYR A 104 13.84 -1.35 -0.77
C TYR A 104 15.11 -1.24 -1.61
N ARG A 105 15.46 -2.33 -2.27
CA ARG A 105 16.72 -2.48 -3.02
C ARG A 105 17.93 -2.12 -2.14
N ASN A 106 18.71 -1.14 -2.52
CA ASN A 106 19.95 -0.75 -1.82
C ASN A 106 19.74 0.42 -0.83
N TYR A 107 18.48 0.71 -0.47
CA TYR A 107 18.18 1.85 0.38
C TYR A 107 17.18 1.49 1.47
N CYS A 108 17.35 2.16 2.61
CA CYS A 108 16.42 2.15 3.72
C CYS A 108 15.65 3.48 3.74
N TYR A 109 14.35 3.41 3.88
CA TYR A 109 13.45 4.58 3.91
C TYR A 109 12.66 4.59 5.21
N GLN A 110 12.48 5.78 5.78
CA GLN A 110 11.59 6.00 6.92
C GLN A 110 10.66 7.17 6.61
N PHE A 111 9.37 6.90 6.77
CA PHE A 111 8.32 7.89 6.65
C PHE A 111 8.02 8.44 8.04
N PHE A 112 8.13 9.74 8.20
CA PHE A 112 7.82 10.42 9.45
C PHE A 112 6.53 11.22 9.29
N ASP A 113 5.54 10.90 10.13
CA ASP A 113 4.22 11.54 10.12
C ASP A 113 4.20 12.87 10.92
N GLU A 114 5.27 13.18 11.63
CA GLU A 114 5.39 14.47 12.31
C GLU A 114 5.66 15.61 11.33
N ASN A 115 4.97 16.72 11.55
CA ASN A 115 5.10 17.91 10.70
C ASN A 115 6.26 18.78 11.15
N LYS A 116 7.24 18.97 10.26
CA LYS A 116 8.43 19.81 10.46
C LYS A 116 8.71 20.70 9.25
N SER A 117 9.41 21.83 9.47
CA SER A 117 9.95 22.60 8.35
C SER A 117 11.01 21.79 7.60
N TRP A 118 11.35 22.19 6.38
CA TRP A 118 12.36 21.50 5.58
C TRP A 118 13.69 21.35 6.34
N TYR A 119 14.18 22.41 6.97
CA TYR A 119 15.45 22.38 7.72
C TYR A 119 15.39 21.50 8.96
N GLN A 120 14.26 21.49 9.67
CA GLN A 120 14.06 20.63 10.83
C GLN A 120 13.98 19.15 10.40
N SER A 121 13.35 18.87 9.26
CA SER A 121 13.28 17.54 8.69
C SER A 121 14.65 17.04 8.24
N GLN A 122 15.44 17.90 7.60
CA GLN A 122 16.83 17.62 7.25
C GLN A 122 17.65 17.27 8.49
N ALA A 123 17.62 18.12 9.52
CA ALA A 123 18.33 17.87 10.77
C ALA A 123 17.89 16.56 11.44
N SER A 124 16.60 16.24 11.37
CA SER A 124 16.06 14.99 11.88
C SER A 124 16.62 13.78 11.10
N CYS A 125 16.63 13.81 9.77
CA CYS A 125 17.24 12.73 8.97
C CYS A 125 18.73 12.56 9.28
N MET A 126 19.46 13.67 9.41
CA MET A 126 20.89 13.65 9.74
C MET A 126 21.18 12.97 11.09
N SER A 127 20.29 13.08 12.08
CA SER A 127 20.44 12.38 13.37
C SER A 127 20.40 10.85 13.27
N TYR A 128 19.86 10.33 12.15
CA TYR A 128 19.83 8.89 11.82
C TYR A 128 20.94 8.50 10.81
N ASN A 129 21.92 9.36 10.55
CA ASN A 129 22.88 9.19 9.46
C ASN A 129 22.17 8.94 8.13
N ALA A 130 21.14 9.71 7.86
CA ALA A 130 20.30 9.66 6.67
C ALA A 130 20.16 11.06 6.06
N THR A 131 19.66 11.15 4.85
CA THR A 131 19.29 12.39 4.17
C THR A 131 17.79 12.43 3.97
N LEU A 132 17.23 13.58 3.62
CA LEU A 132 15.89 13.63 3.07
C LEU A 132 15.83 12.83 1.75
N LEU A 133 14.63 12.42 1.36
CA LEU A 133 14.41 11.65 0.14
C LEU A 133 15.11 12.28 -1.06
N LYS A 134 15.98 11.50 -1.69
CA LYS A 134 16.55 11.79 -3.00
C LYS A 134 16.12 10.72 -4.00
N ILE A 135 15.73 11.13 -5.18
CA ILE A 135 15.38 10.20 -6.25
C ILE A 135 16.56 10.13 -7.21
N TYR A 136 17.18 8.96 -7.30
CA TYR A 136 18.30 8.69 -8.17
C TYR A 136 17.87 8.09 -9.50
N ASN A 137 16.89 7.19 -9.44
CA ASN A 137 16.41 6.46 -10.60
C ASN A 137 14.93 6.06 -10.39
N ARG A 138 14.08 6.38 -11.34
CA ARG A 138 12.64 6.07 -11.28
C ARG A 138 12.35 4.58 -11.27
N GLU A 139 13.16 3.78 -11.96
CA GLU A 139 12.98 2.32 -12.02
C GLU A 139 13.42 1.66 -10.72
N GLU A 140 14.51 2.17 -10.12
CA GLU A 140 15.01 1.64 -8.84
C GLU A 140 14.16 2.06 -7.63
N GLN A 141 13.40 3.12 -7.76
CA GLN A 141 12.58 3.69 -6.68
C GLN A 141 11.09 3.72 -7.08
N ASP A 142 10.65 2.75 -7.88
CA ASP A 142 9.30 2.70 -8.45
C ASP A 142 8.18 2.60 -7.40
N PHE A 143 8.45 2.08 -6.20
CA PHE A 143 7.50 2.07 -5.09
C PHE A 143 7.04 3.48 -4.68
N LEU A 144 7.84 4.51 -4.94
CA LEU A 144 7.47 5.90 -4.68
C LEU A 144 6.25 6.36 -5.49
N LYS A 145 5.91 5.69 -6.58
CA LYS A 145 4.65 5.94 -7.32
C LYS A 145 3.41 5.73 -6.45
N LEU A 146 3.52 4.88 -5.43
CA LEU A 146 2.42 4.55 -4.53
C LEU A 146 2.24 5.57 -3.40
N VAL A 147 3.23 6.42 -3.17
CA VAL A 147 3.15 7.52 -2.18
C VAL A 147 2.18 8.57 -2.69
N LYS A 148 1.11 8.83 -1.93
CA LYS A 148 0.03 9.75 -2.33
C LYS A 148 -0.09 10.99 -1.45
N SER A 149 0.75 11.12 -0.43
CA SER A 149 0.82 12.27 0.46
C SER A 149 2.04 13.12 0.18
N TYR A 150 1.99 14.38 0.58
CA TYR A 150 3.12 15.30 0.42
C TYR A 150 4.11 15.10 1.56
N HIS A 151 5.39 14.93 1.19
CA HIS A 151 6.49 14.75 2.13
C HIS A 151 7.69 15.59 1.69
N TRP A 152 8.40 16.22 2.63
CA TRP A 152 9.65 16.87 2.31
C TRP A 152 10.62 15.89 1.65
N MET A 153 11.23 16.37 0.57
CA MET A 153 12.34 15.71 -0.12
C MET A 153 13.59 16.57 -0.06
N GLY A 154 14.76 16.01 -0.27
CA GLY A 154 16.06 16.69 -0.17
C GLY A 154 16.36 17.65 -1.31
N LEU A 155 15.36 18.32 -1.85
CA LEU A 155 15.48 19.18 -3.02
C LEU A 155 15.11 20.62 -2.67
N ARG A 156 15.98 21.57 -3.04
CA ARG A 156 15.74 23.01 -2.84
C ARG A 156 16.40 23.88 -3.90
N ILE A 157 15.93 25.10 -4.06
CA ILE A 157 16.59 26.11 -4.88
C ILE A 157 17.62 26.85 -4.03
N LEU A 158 18.83 26.97 -4.53
CA LEU A 158 19.88 27.82 -4.01
C LEU A 158 19.99 29.14 -4.81
N THR A 159 20.96 29.94 -4.48
CA THR A 159 21.19 31.30 -5.05
C THR A 159 21.31 31.36 -6.57
N ASN A 160 21.67 30.27 -7.21
CA ASN A 160 21.79 30.11 -8.67
C ASN A 160 20.49 29.82 -9.41
N LYS A 161 19.34 29.82 -8.72
CA LYS A 161 18.01 29.50 -9.24
C LYS A 161 17.86 28.08 -9.84
N SER A 162 18.79 27.17 -9.57
CA SER A 162 18.71 25.78 -9.97
C SER A 162 18.26 24.90 -8.80
N TRP A 163 17.47 23.88 -9.11
CA TRP A 163 17.08 22.87 -8.14
C TRP A 163 18.27 21.94 -7.84
N GLN A 164 18.61 21.83 -6.57
CA GLN A 164 19.73 21.04 -6.10
C GLN A 164 19.30 20.11 -4.95
N TRP A 165 19.86 18.92 -4.98
CA TRP A 165 19.75 17.96 -3.89
C TRP A 165 20.66 18.38 -2.72
N GLU A 166 20.44 17.80 -1.53
CA GLU A 166 21.26 18.06 -0.33
C GLU A 166 22.75 17.81 -0.56
N ASP A 167 23.11 16.85 -1.41
CA ASP A 167 24.49 16.55 -1.75
C ASP A 167 25.11 17.51 -2.79
N GLY A 168 24.38 18.57 -3.16
CA GLY A 168 24.83 19.57 -4.14
C GLY A 168 24.64 19.20 -5.60
N SER A 169 24.22 17.99 -5.91
CA SER A 169 23.94 17.59 -7.29
C SER A 169 22.71 18.31 -7.85
N ILE A 170 22.77 18.69 -9.13
CA ILE A 170 21.65 19.37 -9.81
C ILE A 170 20.56 18.38 -10.15
N LEU A 171 19.31 18.80 -10.04
CA LEU A 171 18.15 18.02 -10.45
C LEU A 171 18.16 17.82 -11.97
N SER A 172 18.00 16.57 -12.40
CA SER A 172 17.72 16.22 -13.78
C SER A 172 16.21 16.13 -13.99
N SER A 173 15.69 16.79 -15.03
CA SER A 173 14.27 16.94 -15.32
C SER A 173 13.58 15.63 -15.71
N ASP A 174 14.32 14.64 -16.16
CA ASP A 174 13.86 13.29 -16.49
C ASP A 174 13.60 12.44 -15.24
N ILE A 175 14.21 12.77 -14.10
CA ILE A 175 14.08 12.05 -12.83
C ILE A 175 12.86 12.54 -12.05
N VAL A 176 12.74 13.86 -11.81
CA VAL A 176 11.63 14.48 -11.09
C VAL A 176 11.14 15.70 -11.85
N SER A 177 9.84 15.76 -12.09
CA SER A 177 9.20 16.95 -12.65
C SER A 177 8.79 17.88 -11.51
N ILE A 178 9.23 19.13 -11.54
CA ILE A 178 8.82 20.13 -10.56
C ILE A 178 7.58 20.85 -11.07
N VAL A 179 6.56 20.90 -10.23
CA VAL A 179 5.31 21.63 -10.45
C VAL A 179 5.27 22.81 -9.48
N GLU A 180 5.07 23.99 -10.00
CA GLU A 180 4.89 25.17 -9.17
C GLU A 180 3.48 25.14 -8.57
N MET A 181 3.41 25.07 -7.23
CA MET A 181 2.14 25.02 -6.48
C MET A 181 2.02 26.21 -5.54
N GLN A 182 3.00 26.42 -4.70
CA GLN A 182 3.10 27.58 -3.81
C GLN A 182 4.50 28.16 -3.97
N GLY A 183 4.62 29.48 -4.02
CA GLY A 183 5.93 30.12 -4.14
C GLY A 183 6.83 29.71 -2.98
N GLY A 184 7.96 29.06 -3.28
CA GLY A 184 8.89 28.58 -2.28
C GLY A 184 10.14 27.97 -2.90
N ASN A 185 11.18 27.83 -2.10
CA ASN A 185 12.50 27.37 -2.53
C ASN A 185 12.79 25.92 -2.12
N CYS A 186 11.83 25.22 -1.51
CA CYS A 186 11.93 23.82 -1.13
C CYS A 186 10.89 22.99 -1.88
N ALA A 187 11.08 21.68 -1.95
CA ALA A 187 10.15 20.80 -2.64
C ALA A 187 9.62 19.72 -1.73
N VAL A 188 8.31 19.47 -1.86
CA VAL A 188 7.66 18.26 -1.34
C VAL A 188 7.47 17.26 -2.45
N TYR A 189 7.71 15.99 -2.16
CA TYR A 189 7.35 14.90 -3.04
C TYR A 189 5.84 14.63 -2.91
N GLY A 190 5.14 14.51 -4.01
CA GLY A 190 3.72 14.14 -4.00
C GLY A 190 3.52 12.71 -4.48
N SER A 191 3.37 12.51 -5.77
CA SER A 191 3.18 11.18 -6.33
C SER A 191 3.77 11.11 -7.73
N ASN A 192 4.03 9.91 -8.20
CA ASN A 192 4.45 9.65 -9.58
C ASN A 192 5.65 10.50 -10.06
N PHE A 193 6.67 10.64 -9.18
CA PHE A 193 7.90 11.41 -9.43
C PHE A 193 7.66 12.89 -9.74
N LYS A 194 6.66 13.48 -9.08
CA LYS A 194 6.41 14.92 -9.09
C LYS A 194 6.83 15.53 -7.77
N GLY A 195 7.64 16.56 -7.86
CA GLY A 195 7.93 17.47 -6.76
C GLY A 195 7.09 18.75 -6.90
N TYR A 196 6.67 19.29 -5.78
CA TYR A 196 5.87 20.54 -5.75
C TYR A 196 6.62 21.59 -4.95
N THR A 197 6.62 22.83 -5.47
CA THR A 197 7.25 23.94 -4.77
C THR A 197 6.51 24.27 -3.48
N GLU A 198 7.26 24.51 -2.40
CA GLU A 198 6.70 24.79 -1.10
C GLU A 198 7.63 25.75 -0.32
N ASN A 199 7.04 26.55 0.56
CA ASN A 199 7.83 27.38 1.48
C ASN A 199 8.56 26.48 2.48
N CYS A 200 9.87 26.63 2.57
CA CYS A 200 10.73 25.79 3.43
C CYS A 200 10.36 25.81 4.92
N SER A 201 9.59 26.81 5.37
CA SER A 201 9.12 26.94 6.74
C SER A 201 7.77 26.26 7.00
N THR A 202 7.06 25.84 5.95
CA THR A 202 5.76 25.15 6.09
C THR A 202 5.96 23.80 6.79
N PRO A 203 5.14 23.46 7.80
CA PRO A 203 5.22 22.16 8.42
C PRO A 203 4.66 21.08 7.49
N ASN A 204 5.48 20.09 7.13
CA ASN A 204 5.08 18.90 6.36
C ASN A 204 5.69 17.64 6.98
N THR A 205 5.09 16.50 6.69
CA THR A 205 5.71 15.20 6.90
C THR A 205 6.94 15.04 6.01
N TYR A 206 7.81 14.08 6.28
CA TYR A 206 9.05 13.93 5.55
C TYR A 206 9.49 12.48 5.41
N ILE A 207 10.34 12.21 4.43
CA ILE A 207 10.91 10.90 4.19
C ILE A 207 12.42 11.00 4.32
N CYS A 208 12.98 10.20 5.23
CA CYS A 208 14.42 10.01 5.31
C CYS A 208 14.83 8.78 4.51
N MET A 209 16.01 8.84 3.91
CA MET A 209 16.61 7.70 3.25
C MET A 209 18.09 7.60 3.52
N LYS A 210 18.62 6.38 3.51
CA LYS A 210 20.05 6.10 3.52
C LYS A 210 20.37 4.85 2.73
N ARG A 211 21.58 4.77 2.21
CA ARG A 211 22.05 3.58 1.52
C ARG A 211 22.32 2.45 2.51
N THR A 212 21.98 1.22 2.12
CA THR A 212 22.43 0.03 2.84
C THR A 212 23.95 -0.11 2.66
N VAL A 213 24.67 -0.41 3.72
CA VAL A 213 26.12 -0.62 3.70
C VAL A 213 26.41 -2.08 3.38
#